data_26fabc75e93ab195d8ef0c8c7a958893
#
_entry.id   26fabc75e93ab195d8ef0c8c7a958893
#
_cell.length_a   1.000
_cell.length_b   1.000
_cell.length_c   1.000
_cell.angle_alpha   90.00
_cell.angle_beta   90.00
_cell.angle_gamma   90.00
#
_symmetry.space_group_name_H-M   'P 1'
#
loop_
_entity.id
_entity.type
_entity.pdbx_description
1 polymer ?
#
loop_
_entity_poly.entity_id
_entity_poly.type
_entity_poly.pdbx_seq_one_letter_code
_entity_poly.pdbx_strand_id
1 'polypeptide(L)'
;ANTGVKRMQALNIWLIQIIVAVGPPLGGLIFSVYMKTDWGISLFFLTPLALVAVPRLRLPGVALFRIAAIWLVLTLATLAASPYIALHEITDDPKVAFSYGARSQLARELTGLWHNRFFTRWSVVAGTTEVGEPMTFYSPDHPAPLTPGEVWSSGLTSLDEAKRLGFIGVCDTTDNRLPECEAWMAANGKDAEQVAVTTQRFFKGHAGPAVTWKIYIVPPAK
;
A
#
# COMPACT_ATOMS: atom_id res chain seq x y z
N ALA A 1 -42.96 -10.44 22.63
CA ALA A 1 -42.23 -11.06 21.51
C ALA A 1 -40.99 -10.23 21.05
N ASN A 2 -40.94 -8.91 21.31
CA ASN A 2 -39.89 -8.03 20.78
C ASN A 2 -38.57 -7.97 21.61
N THR A 3 -38.60 -8.38 22.87
CA THR A 3 -37.42 -8.32 23.77
C THR A 3 -36.41 -9.44 23.50
N GLY A 4 -36.86 -10.62 23.13
CA GLY A 4 -36.01 -11.76 22.81
C GLY A 4 -35.17 -11.53 21.54
N VAL A 5 -35.80 -10.98 20.51
CA VAL A 5 -35.14 -10.66 19.23
C VAL A 5 -34.04 -9.60 19.43
N LYS A 6 -34.34 -8.53 20.17
CA LYS A 6 -33.35 -7.48 20.48
C LYS A 6 -32.16 -8.01 21.28
N ARG A 7 -32.39 -8.93 22.23
CA ARG A 7 -31.32 -9.56 23.01
C ARG A 7 -30.45 -10.45 22.14
N MET A 8 -31.04 -11.21 21.24
CA MET A 8 -30.31 -12.08 20.31
C MET A 8 -29.45 -11.27 19.30
N GLN A 9 -29.99 -10.17 18.79
CA GLN A 9 -29.25 -9.25 17.91
C GLN A 9 -28.03 -8.63 18.61
N ALA A 10 -28.23 -8.14 19.86
CA ALA A 10 -27.14 -7.59 20.66
C ALA A 10 -26.04 -8.63 20.93
N LEU A 11 -26.43 -9.87 21.22
CA LEU A 11 -25.49 -10.97 21.48
C LEU A 11 -24.67 -11.32 20.21
N ASN A 12 -25.33 -11.34 19.04
CA ASN A 12 -24.66 -11.57 17.76
C ASN A 12 -23.65 -10.47 17.43
N ILE A 13 -24.00 -9.20 17.67
CA ILE A 13 -23.07 -8.08 17.45
C ILE A 13 -21.83 -8.23 18.34
N TRP A 14 -22.01 -8.54 19.62
CA TRP A 14 -20.91 -8.76 20.55
C TRP A 14 -20.07 -9.99 20.18
N LEU A 15 -20.70 -11.07 19.78
CA LEU A 15 -20.00 -12.28 19.34
C LEU A 15 -19.09 -11.97 18.12
N ILE A 16 -19.65 -11.32 17.11
CA ILE A 16 -18.89 -10.93 15.90
C ILE A 16 -17.75 -9.99 16.28
N GLN A 17 -18.01 -8.97 17.11
CA GLN A 17 -16.98 -8.03 17.54
C GLN A 17 -15.83 -8.73 18.30
N ILE A 18 -16.14 -9.65 19.19
CA ILE A 18 -15.13 -10.42 19.95
C ILE A 18 -14.31 -11.30 19.00
N ILE A 19 -14.97 -12.02 18.11
CA ILE A 19 -14.26 -12.88 17.14
C ILE A 19 -13.34 -12.05 16.24
N VAL A 20 -13.82 -10.93 15.72
CA VAL A 20 -13.04 -10.08 14.83
C VAL A 20 -11.91 -9.35 15.57
N ALA A 21 -12.14 -8.88 16.81
CA ALA A 21 -11.14 -8.14 17.57
C ALA A 21 -10.06 -9.05 18.20
N VAL A 22 -10.41 -10.27 18.57
CA VAL A 22 -9.52 -11.17 19.32
C VAL A 22 -8.95 -12.28 18.43
N GLY A 23 -9.74 -12.77 17.47
CA GLY A 23 -9.33 -13.88 16.59
C GLY A 23 -8.02 -13.62 15.84
N PRO A 24 -7.90 -12.55 15.05
CA PRO A 24 -6.68 -12.26 14.30
C PRO A 24 -5.44 -12.04 15.19
N PRO A 25 -5.48 -11.25 16.30
CA PRO A 25 -4.35 -11.15 17.21
C PRO A 25 -3.92 -12.48 17.82
N LEU A 26 -4.88 -13.31 18.25
CA LEU A 26 -4.56 -14.67 18.74
C LEU A 26 -3.99 -15.56 17.65
N GLY A 27 -4.56 -15.51 16.44
CA GLY A 27 -4.02 -16.20 15.28
C GLY A 27 -2.59 -15.75 14.97
N GLY A 28 -2.33 -14.45 14.99
CA GLY A 28 -0.98 -13.89 14.82
C GLY A 28 0.01 -14.42 15.84
N LEU A 29 -0.40 -14.50 17.12
CA LEU A 29 0.42 -15.06 18.20
C LEU A 29 0.68 -16.56 18.02
N ILE A 30 -0.34 -17.35 17.68
CA ILE A 30 -0.24 -18.80 17.56
C ILE A 30 0.59 -19.20 16.33
N PHE A 31 0.39 -18.52 15.22
CA PHE A 31 1.04 -18.83 13.94
C PHE A 31 2.27 -17.99 13.64
N SER A 32 2.71 -17.14 14.60
CA SER A 32 3.85 -16.21 14.44
C SER A 32 3.75 -15.31 13.21
N VAL A 33 2.54 -14.88 12.87
CA VAL A 33 2.27 -13.98 11.74
C VAL A 33 2.33 -12.54 12.22
N TYR A 34 3.18 -11.74 11.56
CA TYR A 34 3.25 -10.30 11.86
C TYR A 34 1.98 -9.58 11.42
N MET A 35 1.34 -8.88 12.35
CA MET A 35 0.17 -8.04 12.08
C MET A 35 0.60 -6.58 11.97
N LYS A 36 0.34 -5.96 10.83
CA LYS A 36 0.54 -4.51 10.65
C LYS A 36 -0.50 -3.72 11.47
N THR A 37 -0.09 -2.59 12.05
CA THR A 37 -0.95 -1.68 12.81
C THR A 37 -2.17 -1.19 12.03
N ASP A 38 -2.04 -1.07 10.71
CA ASP A 38 -3.13 -0.63 9.82
C ASP A 38 -4.34 -1.58 9.82
N TRP A 39 -4.13 -2.84 10.18
CA TRP A 39 -5.22 -3.82 10.33
C TRP A 39 -6.07 -3.58 11.57
N GLY A 40 -5.56 -2.80 12.54
CA GLY A 40 -6.28 -2.47 13.77
C GLY A 40 -7.60 -1.74 13.52
N ILE A 41 -7.71 -0.95 12.45
CA ILE A 41 -8.93 -0.21 12.11
C ILE A 41 -10.08 -1.18 11.83
N SER A 42 -9.82 -2.22 11.02
CA SER A 42 -10.83 -3.23 10.68
C SER A 42 -11.24 -4.11 11.88
N LEU A 43 -10.35 -4.33 12.86
CA LEU A 43 -10.65 -5.12 14.05
C LEU A 43 -11.68 -4.43 14.96
N PHE A 44 -11.68 -3.11 15.00
CA PHE A 44 -12.55 -2.31 15.88
C PHE A 44 -13.71 -1.62 15.15
N PHE A 45 -13.90 -1.92 13.88
CA PHE A 45 -14.95 -1.34 13.03
C PHE A 45 -16.36 -1.44 13.65
N LEU A 46 -16.71 -2.57 14.27
CA LEU A 46 -18.02 -2.77 14.90
C LEU A 46 -18.12 -2.27 16.34
N THR A 47 -17.02 -1.78 16.93
CA THR A 47 -16.98 -1.35 18.34
C THR A 47 -18.05 -0.32 18.69
N PRO A 48 -18.30 0.74 17.88
CA PRO A 48 -19.36 1.70 18.18
C PRO A 48 -20.74 1.04 18.24
N LEU A 49 -21.03 0.12 17.33
CA LEU A 49 -22.30 -0.61 17.27
C LEU A 49 -22.44 -1.56 18.45
N ALA A 50 -21.36 -2.27 18.82
CA ALA A 50 -21.33 -3.15 20.00
C ALA A 50 -21.56 -2.37 21.30
N LEU A 51 -20.99 -1.19 21.44
CA LEU A 51 -21.22 -0.31 22.61
C LEU A 51 -22.67 0.13 22.72
N VAL A 52 -23.30 0.53 21.62
CA VAL A 52 -24.72 0.90 21.59
C VAL A 52 -25.62 -0.30 21.89
N ALA A 53 -25.19 -1.51 21.56
CA ALA A 53 -25.93 -2.75 21.83
C ALA A 53 -25.83 -3.24 23.30
N VAL A 54 -25.06 -2.55 24.17
CA VAL A 54 -24.97 -2.91 25.60
C VAL A 54 -26.35 -2.73 26.26
N PRO A 55 -26.91 -3.80 26.84
CA PRO A 55 -28.16 -3.69 27.58
C PRO A 55 -28.01 -2.71 28.74
N ARG A 56 -28.96 -1.77 28.87
CA ARG A 56 -28.97 -0.72 29.92
C ARG A 56 -28.00 0.46 29.72
N LEU A 57 -27.25 0.55 28.64
CA LEU A 57 -26.50 1.75 28.32
C LEU A 57 -27.49 2.89 28.02
N ARG A 58 -27.64 3.82 28.97
CA ARG A 58 -28.40 5.05 28.76
C ARG A 58 -27.42 6.19 28.53
N LEU A 59 -27.33 6.63 27.30
CA LEU A 59 -26.52 7.81 26.92
C LEU A 59 -27.45 9.04 26.99
N PRO A 60 -27.34 9.90 28.01
CA PRO A 60 -28.09 11.15 28.03
C PRO A 60 -27.66 12.01 26.84
N GLY A 61 -28.59 12.83 26.30
CA GLY A 61 -28.32 13.67 25.13
C GLY A 61 -27.10 14.57 25.29
N VAL A 62 -26.83 15.02 26.52
CA VAL A 62 -25.63 15.81 26.85
C VAL A 62 -24.33 15.00 26.63
N ALA A 63 -24.34 13.70 26.95
CA ALA A 63 -23.15 12.85 26.71
C ALA A 63 -22.92 12.63 25.23
N LEU A 64 -23.96 12.40 24.44
CA LEU A 64 -23.89 12.29 22.99
C LEU A 64 -23.35 13.58 22.36
N PHE A 65 -23.86 14.73 22.79
CA PHE A 65 -23.36 16.02 22.31
C PHE A 65 -21.86 16.21 22.63
N ARG A 66 -21.43 15.87 23.86
CA ARG A 66 -20.00 15.97 24.25
C ARG A 66 -19.12 15.03 23.40
N ILE A 67 -19.55 13.80 23.16
CA ILE A 67 -18.82 12.86 22.32
C ILE A 67 -18.71 13.40 20.88
N ALA A 68 -19.81 13.89 20.32
CA ALA A 68 -19.82 14.49 18.98
C ALA A 68 -18.92 15.75 18.90
N ALA A 69 -18.95 16.59 19.92
CA ALA A 69 -18.10 17.78 19.98
C ALA A 69 -16.61 17.42 20.07
N ILE A 70 -16.25 16.47 20.91
CA ILE A 70 -14.86 15.98 21.03
C ILE A 70 -14.41 15.38 19.70
N TRP A 71 -15.24 14.53 19.08
CA TRP A 71 -14.94 13.93 17.79
C TRP A 71 -14.74 15.01 16.70
N LEU A 72 -15.61 16.01 16.64
CA LEU A 72 -15.49 17.12 15.69
C LEU A 72 -14.21 17.92 15.90
N VAL A 73 -13.89 18.25 17.16
CA VAL A 73 -12.65 18.98 17.50
C VAL A 73 -11.41 18.19 17.09
N LEU A 74 -11.36 16.90 17.40
CA LEU A 74 -10.24 16.04 17.00
C LEU A 74 -10.11 15.94 15.48
N THR A 75 -11.23 15.78 14.78
CA THR A 75 -11.23 15.74 13.30
C THR A 75 -10.73 17.05 12.70
N LEU A 76 -11.21 18.19 13.19
CA LEU A 76 -10.76 19.50 12.71
C LEU A 76 -9.29 19.75 13.05
N ALA A 77 -8.84 19.36 14.24
CA ALA A 77 -7.44 19.48 14.64
C ALA A 77 -6.53 18.61 13.74
N THR A 78 -6.94 17.38 13.46
CA THR A 78 -6.21 16.48 12.56
C THR A 78 -6.15 17.03 11.13
N LEU A 79 -7.27 17.54 10.61
CA LEU A 79 -7.31 18.16 9.29
C LEU A 79 -6.43 19.43 9.22
N ALA A 80 -6.41 20.24 10.28
CA ALA A 80 -5.57 21.44 10.34
C ALA A 80 -4.08 21.10 10.46
N ALA A 81 -3.73 20.04 11.22
CA ALA A 81 -2.35 19.59 11.39
C ALA A 81 -1.81 18.79 10.19
N SER A 82 -2.70 18.11 9.44
CA SER A 82 -2.31 17.24 8.32
C SER A 82 -1.37 17.89 7.29
N PRO A 83 -1.59 19.13 6.82
CA PRO A 83 -0.66 19.78 5.90
C PRO A 83 0.74 19.99 6.48
N TYR A 84 0.82 20.31 7.75
CA TYR A 84 2.10 20.53 8.45
C TYR A 84 2.85 19.21 8.61
N ILE A 85 2.17 18.16 9.05
CA ILE A 85 2.74 16.82 9.20
C ILE A 85 3.25 16.32 7.84
N ALA A 86 2.43 16.43 6.77
CA ALA A 86 2.82 15.99 5.45
C ALA A 86 4.04 16.75 4.89
N LEU A 87 4.18 18.05 5.19
CA LEU A 87 5.36 18.82 4.78
C LEU A 87 6.61 18.40 5.54
N HIS A 88 6.50 18.16 6.85
CA HIS A 88 7.62 17.74 7.69
C HIS A 88 8.12 16.35 7.32
N GLU A 89 7.20 15.40 7.12
CA GLU A 89 7.54 14.05 6.70
C GLU A 89 8.25 14.02 5.33
N ILE A 90 7.88 14.91 4.41
CA ILE A 90 8.50 14.95 3.08
C ILE A 90 9.91 15.57 3.12
N THR A 91 10.16 16.52 4.04
CA THR A 91 11.41 17.30 4.05
C THR A 91 12.47 16.74 4.97
N ASP A 92 12.10 16.11 6.07
CA ASP A 92 13.04 15.84 7.18
C ASP A 92 13.51 14.38 7.25
N ASP A 93 12.80 13.42 6.64
CA ASP A 93 13.22 12.01 6.64
C ASP A 93 13.45 11.48 5.21
N PRO A 94 14.71 11.25 4.79
CA PRO A 94 15.03 10.68 3.48
C PRO A 94 14.46 9.26 3.28
N LYS A 95 14.19 8.51 4.36
CA LYS A 95 13.51 7.20 4.26
C LYS A 95 12.04 7.33 3.89
N VAL A 96 11.43 8.46 4.20
CA VAL A 96 10.06 8.78 3.82
C VAL A 96 9.98 9.15 2.33
N ALA A 97 11.08 9.61 1.72
CA ALA A 97 11.16 9.84 0.27
C ALA A 97 10.77 8.59 -0.53
N PHE A 98 11.13 7.41 -0.05
CA PHE A 98 10.71 6.13 -0.64
C PHE A 98 9.18 5.99 -0.67
N SER A 99 8.50 6.23 0.45
CA SER A 99 7.04 6.15 0.55
C SER A 99 6.33 7.23 -0.28
N TYR A 100 6.99 8.37 -0.50
CA TYR A 100 6.46 9.52 -1.25
C TYR A 100 7.05 9.67 -2.65
N GLY A 101 7.82 8.71 -3.14
CA GLY A 101 8.23 8.68 -4.54
C GLY A 101 7.00 8.84 -5.43
N ALA A 102 7.05 9.69 -6.45
CA ALA A 102 5.92 9.99 -7.33
C ALA A 102 5.61 8.79 -8.26
N ARG A 103 5.15 7.67 -7.66
CA ARG A 103 4.95 6.38 -8.33
C ARG A 103 3.99 6.46 -9.51
N SER A 104 2.97 7.32 -9.43
CA SER A 104 2.07 7.57 -10.56
C SER A 104 2.76 8.28 -11.72
N GLN A 105 3.71 9.15 -11.44
CA GLN A 105 4.57 9.76 -12.47
C GLN A 105 5.50 8.71 -13.05
N LEU A 106 6.19 7.94 -12.20
CA LEU A 106 7.05 6.85 -12.61
C LEU A 106 6.32 5.86 -13.54
N ALA A 107 5.13 5.42 -13.15
CA ALA A 107 4.33 4.49 -13.96
C ALA A 107 4.01 5.04 -15.35
N ARG A 108 3.64 6.33 -15.44
CA ARG A 108 3.38 6.97 -16.75
C ARG A 108 4.64 7.08 -17.61
N GLU A 109 5.76 7.46 -17.01
CA GLU A 109 7.04 7.57 -17.71
C GLU A 109 7.51 6.20 -18.22
N LEU A 110 7.44 5.15 -17.39
CA LEU A 110 7.81 3.79 -17.79
C LEU A 110 6.89 3.23 -18.88
N THR A 111 5.59 3.49 -18.79
CA THR A 111 4.64 3.11 -19.86
C THR A 111 5.00 3.80 -21.17
N GLY A 112 5.29 5.09 -21.13
CA GLY A 112 5.73 5.84 -22.32
C GLY A 112 7.05 5.32 -22.88
N LEU A 113 8.02 5.02 -22.01
CA LEU A 113 9.29 4.42 -22.42
C LEU A 113 9.11 3.06 -23.12
N TRP A 114 8.21 2.23 -22.61
CA TRP A 114 7.90 0.94 -23.21
C TRP A 114 7.22 1.07 -24.58
N HIS A 115 6.15 1.87 -24.66
CA HIS A 115 5.39 2.08 -25.90
C HIS A 115 6.26 2.67 -27.00
N ASN A 116 7.14 3.62 -26.66
CA ASN A 116 8.05 4.24 -27.65
C ASN A 116 9.09 3.26 -28.23
N ARG A 117 9.42 2.18 -27.50
CA ARG A 117 10.41 1.19 -27.94
C ARG A 117 9.80 0.01 -28.66
N PHE A 118 8.69 -0.51 -28.14
CA PHE A 118 8.17 -1.81 -28.57
C PHE A 118 6.80 -1.73 -29.25
N PHE A 119 6.10 -0.60 -29.16
CA PHE A 119 4.76 -0.39 -29.72
C PHE A 119 3.73 -1.42 -29.24
N THR A 120 3.96 -2.03 -28.09
CA THR A 120 3.12 -3.05 -27.47
C THR A 120 2.75 -2.63 -26.05
N ARG A 121 1.77 -3.30 -25.48
CA ARG A 121 1.39 -3.13 -24.06
C ARG A 121 2.53 -3.58 -23.16
N TRP A 122 2.83 -2.80 -22.13
CA TRP A 122 3.74 -3.19 -21.06
C TRP A 122 3.09 -4.24 -20.15
N SER A 123 3.55 -5.49 -20.20
CA SER A 123 2.86 -6.62 -19.58
C SER A 123 3.41 -7.02 -18.22
N VAL A 124 4.70 -6.78 -17.94
CA VAL A 124 5.34 -7.25 -16.70
C VAL A 124 6.26 -6.18 -16.12
N VAL A 125 6.16 -5.98 -14.80
CA VAL A 125 7.07 -5.15 -14.02
C VAL A 125 7.80 -6.01 -12.97
N ALA A 126 9.13 -5.96 -12.94
CA ALA A 126 9.95 -6.63 -11.93
C ALA A 126 10.48 -5.63 -10.91
N GLY A 127 10.46 -6.01 -9.63
CA GLY A 127 10.94 -5.16 -8.54
C GLY A 127 10.46 -5.66 -7.18
N THR A 128 10.63 -4.84 -6.15
CA THR A 128 10.04 -5.13 -4.83
C THR A 128 8.53 -4.88 -4.87
N THR A 129 7.79 -5.42 -3.89
CA THR A 129 6.34 -5.21 -3.77
C THR A 129 5.99 -3.71 -3.75
N GLU A 130 6.78 -2.91 -3.04
CA GLU A 130 6.57 -1.47 -2.92
C GLU A 130 6.71 -0.71 -4.24
N VAL A 131 7.29 -1.36 -5.24
CA VAL A 131 7.44 -0.82 -6.61
C VAL A 131 6.49 -1.52 -7.59
N GLY A 132 6.46 -2.85 -7.59
CA GLY A 132 5.67 -3.65 -8.54
C GLY A 132 4.18 -3.36 -8.46
N GLU A 133 3.60 -3.44 -7.27
CA GLU A 133 2.17 -3.21 -7.06
C GLU A 133 1.71 -1.79 -7.46
N PRO A 134 2.42 -0.71 -7.07
CA PRO A 134 2.08 0.62 -7.55
C PRO A 134 2.14 0.77 -9.07
N MET A 135 3.09 0.11 -9.74
CA MET A 135 3.16 0.16 -11.21
C MET A 135 1.94 -0.52 -11.85
N THR A 136 1.53 -1.66 -11.29
CA THR A 136 0.29 -2.35 -11.72
C THR A 136 -0.94 -1.46 -11.56
N PHE A 137 -1.01 -0.69 -10.48
CA PHE A 137 -2.15 0.17 -10.19
C PHE A 137 -2.16 1.45 -11.03
N TYR A 138 -1.01 2.14 -11.16
CA TYR A 138 -0.94 3.48 -11.76
C TYR A 138 -0.67 3.47 -13.27
N SER A 139 -0.13 2.39 -13.84
CA SER A 139 0.05 2.29 -15.28
C SER A 139 -1.27 2.00 -15.98
N PRO A 140 -1.59 2.65 -17.11
CA PRO A 140 -2.76 2.30 -17.93
C PRO A 140 -2.67 0.90 -18.51
N ASP A 141 -1.47 0.34 -18.60
CA ASP A 141 -1.24 -1.03 -19.08
C ASP A 141 -1.45 -2.10 -18.01
N HIS A 142 -1.48 -1.72 -16.73
CA HIS A 142 -1.63 -2.64 -15.60
C HIS A 142 -0.68 -3.85 -15.69
N PRO A 143 0.66 -3.67 -15.74
CA PRO A 143 1.60 -4.76 -15.84
C PRO A 143 1.50 -5.69 -14.63
N ALA A 144 1.62 -6.99 -14.85
CA ALA A 144 1.64 -7.97 -13.77
C ALA A 144 2.95 -7.85 -12.97
N PRO A 145 2.90 -7.84 -11.63
CA PRO A 145 4.10 -7.71 -10.80
C PRO A 145 4.87 -9.04 -10.77
N LEU A 146 6.17 -8.95 -10.93
CA LEU A 146 7.15 -10.01 -10.66
C LEU A 146 8.04 -9.54 -9.52
N THR A 147 7.81 -10.06 -8.31
CA THR A 147 8.52 -9.65 -7.09
C THR A 147 9.41 -10.79 -6.61
N PRO A 148 10.70 -10.79 -6.98
CA PRO A 148 11.64 -11.83 -6.61
C PRO A 148 11.75 -11.99 -5.10
N GLY A 149 11.73 -13.25 -4.63
CA GLY A 149 11.84 -13.56 -3.19
C GLY A 149 10.55 -13.45 -2.39
N GLU A 150 9.45 -13.02 -2.99
CA GLU A 150 8.16 -12.94 -2.31
C GLU A 150 7.23 -14.06 -2.76
N VAL A 151 6.87 -14.95 -1.82
CA VAL A 151 6.18 -16.23 -2.10
C VAL A 151 4.78 -16.02 -2.71
N TRP A 152 4.07 -14.95 -2.30
CA TRP A 152 2.69 -14.70 -2.76
C TRP A 152 2.58 -14.12 -4.16
N SER A 153 3.66 -13.58 -4.72
CA SER A 153 3.68 -13.02 -6.07
C SER A 153 4.14 -14.01 -7.13
N SER A 154 4.76 -15.13 -6.73
CA SER A 154 5.28 -16.13 -7.65
C SER A 154 4.21 -16.85 -8.49
N GLY A 155 2.94 -16.75 -8.10
CA GLY A 155 1.82 -17.34 -8.85
C GLY A 155 1.20 -16.43 -9.92
N LEU A 156 1.55 -15.14 -9.96
CA LEU A 156 0.94 -14.18 -10.88
C LEU A 156 1.67 -14.09 -12.22
N THR A 157 3.01 -14.21 -12.21
CA THR A 157 3.82 -14.16 -13.42
C THR A 157 5.08 -14.99 -13.19
N SER A 158 5.39 -15.91 -14.08
CA SER A 158 6.63 -16.67 -14.03
C SER A 158 7.78 -15.86 -14.66
N LEU A 159 9.02 -16.16 -14.25
CA LEU A 159 10.20 -15.54 -14.83
C LEU A 159 10.33 -15.85 -16.34
N ASP A 160 9.98 -17.07 -16.74
CA ASP A 160 10.04 -17.49 -18.14
C ASP A 160 9.02 -16.73 -18.99
N GLU A 161 7.82 -16.51 -18.45
CA GLU A 161 6.82 -15.69 -19.10
C GLU A 161 7.25 -14.22 -19.18
N ALA A 162 7.83 -13.68 -18.10
CA ALA A 162 8.38 -12.33 -18.08
C ALA A 162 9.46 -12.15 -19.15
N LYS A 163 10.39 -13.11 -19.29
CA LYS A 163 11.42 -13.09 -20.34
C LYS A 163 10.82 -13.19 -21.74
N ARG A 164 9.77 -13.97 -21.91
CA ARG A 164 9.08 -14.11 -23.22
C ARG A 164 8.36 -12.82 -23.61
N LEU A 165 7.65 -12.18 -22.69
CA LEU A 165 6.88 -10.96 -22.94
C LEU A 165 7.75 -9.69 -22.94
N GLY A 166 8.94 -9.77 -22.36
CA GLY A 166 9.74 -8.63 -21.96
C GLY A 166 9.20 -7.97 -20.69
N PHE A 167 10.04 -7.25 -19.97
CA PHE A 167 9.64 -6.60 -18.73
C PHE A 167 10.46 -5.34 -18.45
N ILE A 168 9.94 -4.48 -17.60
CA ILE A 168 10.71 -3.40 -17.00
C ILE A 168 11.05 -3.80 -15.56
N GLY A 169 12.35 -3.83 -15.25
CA GLY A 169 12.84 -3.95 -13.89
C GLY A 169 13.03 -2.57 -13.26
N VAL A 170 12.64 -2.42 -12.00
CA VAL A 170 12.72 -1.14 -11.28
C VAL A 170 13.38 -1.35 -9.94
N CYS A 171 14.57 -0.74 -9.73
CA CYS A 171 15.27 -0.73 -8.47
C CYS A 171 15.31 0.68 -7.89
N ASP A 172 14.91 0.81 -6.63
CA ASP A 172 14.97 2.06 -5.89
C ASP A 172 16.39 2.29 -5.36
N THR A 173 17.00 3.43 -5.70
CA THR A 173 18.35 3.75 -5.23
C THR A 173 18.40 4.14 -3.75
N THR A 174 17.27 4.37 -3.13
CA THR A 174 17.16 4.72 -1.70
C THR A 174 16.80 3.52 -0.81
N ASP A 175 16.43 2.37 -1.41
CA ASP A 175 16.10 1.14 -0.69
C ASP A 175 17.38 0.41 -0.22
N ASN A 176 17.39 -0.10 0.99
CA ASN A 176 18.47 -0.92 1.53
C ASN A 176 18.62 -2.27 0.79
N ARG A 177 17.60 -2.72 0.06
CA ARG A 177 17.60 -3.90 -0.81
C ARG A 177 18.07 -3.63 -2.24
N LEU A 178 18.59 -2.42 -2.51
CA LEU A 178 19.14 -2.08 -3.83
C LEU A 178 20.16 -3.13 -4.34
N PRO A 179 21.13 -3.61 -3.51
CA PRO A 179 22.09 -4.61 -3.98
C PRO A 179 21.43 -5.93 -4.41
N GLU A 180 20.37 -6.36 -3.73
CA GLU A 180 19.61 -7.57 -4.07
C GLU A 180 18.86 -7.39 -5.40
N CYS A 181 18.22 -6.22 -5.57
CA CYS A 181 17.53 -5.87 -6.80
C CYS A 181 18.50 -5.85 -7.99
N GLU A 182 19.65 -5.21 -7.86
CA GLU A 182 20.67 -5.13 -8.90
C GLU A 182 21.25 -6.52 -9.24
N ALA A 183 21.54 -7.34 -8.23
CA ALA A 183 22.03 -8.69 -8.43
C ALA A 183 21.03 -9.56 -9.19
N TRP A 184 19.73 -9.44 -8.83
CA TRP A 184 18.66 -10.15 -9.53
C TRP A 184 18.53 -9.69 -10.99
N MET A 185 18.61 -8.37 -11.24
CA MET A 185 18.58 -7.81 -12.59
C MET A 185 19.77 -8.27 -13.42
N ALA A 186 20.98 -8.28 -12.85
CA ALA A 186 22.19 -8.77 -13.53
C ALA A 186 22.07 -10.25 -13.92
N ALA A 187 21.41 -11.06 -13.09
CA ALA A 187 21.19 -12.49 -13.39
C ALA A 187 20.12 -12.73 -14.44
N ASN A 188 19.07 -11.91 -14.48
CA ASN A 188 17.85 -12.19 -15.24
C ASN A 188 17.61 -11.22 -16.42
N GLY A 189 18.25 -10.07 -16.45
CA GLY A 189 18.15 -9.04 -17.46
C GLY A 189 19.48 -8.73 -18.14
N LYS A 190 20.19 -9.76 -18.62
CA LYS A 190 21.55 -9.61 -19.19
C LYS A 190 21.62 -8.63 -20.37
N ASP A 191 20.57 -8.55 -21.17
CA ASP A 191 20.48 -7.67 -22.34
C ASP A 191 19.62 -6.43 -22.05
N ALA A 192 19.39 -6.10 -20.78
CA ALA A 192 18.57 -4.97 -20.41
C ALA A 192 19.25 -3.64 -20.74
N GLU A 193 18.51 -2.76 -21.40
CA GLU A 193 18.89 -1.35 -21.47
C GLU A 193 18.71 -0.72 -20.08
N GLN A 194 19.74 -0.04 -19.57
CA GLN A 194 19.68 0.65 -18.28
C GLN A 194 19.40 2.13 -18.48
N VAL A 195 18.39 2.64 -17.78
CA VAL A 195 18.01 4.05 -17.78
C VAL A 195 17.79 4.51 -16.34
N ALA A 196 18.17 5.74 -16.03
CA ALA A 196 17.82 6.38 -14.77
C ALA A 196 16.60 7.28 -14.96
N VAL A 197 15.61 7.13 -14.09
CA VAL A 197 14.42 7.98 -14.04
C VAL A 197 14.38 8.65 -12.67
N THR A 198 14.21 9.96 -12.63
CA THR A 198 14.08 10.71 -11.39
C THR A 198 12.67 11.26 -11.29
N THR A 199 12.00 10.95 -10.20
CA THR A 199 10.65 11.44 -9.90
C THR A 199 10.66 12.29 -8.65
N GLN A 200 9.73 13.25 -8.57
CA GLN A 200 9.61 14.14 -7.42
C GLN A 200 8.15 14.42 -7.13
N ARG A 201 7.76 14.26 -5.89
CA ARG A 201 6.42 14.59 -5.44
C ARG A 201 6.34 16.04 -4.98
N PHE A 202 5.25 16.70 -5.34
CA PHE A 202 4.95 18.05 -4.90
C PHE A 202 3.74 18.04 -3.96
N PHE A 203 3.84 18.79 -2.87
CA PHE A 203 2.73 19.03 -1.97
C PHE A 203 2.48 20.54 -1.87
N LYS A 204 1.32 21.00 -2.32
CA LYS A 204 0.94 22.42 -2.37
C LYS A 204 2.05 23.32 -2.96
N GLY A 205 2.72 22.86 -4.01
CA GLY A 205 3.80 23.60 -4.67
C GLY A 205 5.19 23.45 -4.03
N HIS A 206 5.30 22.79 -2.87
CA HIS A 206 6.59 22.45 -2.27
C HIS A 206 7.09 21.12 -2.82
N ALA A 207 8.33 21.11 -3.28
CA ALA A 207 8.97 19.92 -3.77
C ALA A 207 9.42 19.03 -2.60
N GLY A 208 9.04 17.77 -2.63
CA GLY A 208 9.64 16.73 -1.77
C GLY A 208 11.02 16.31 -2.27
N PRO A 209 11.67 15.36 -1.59
CA PRO A 209 12.91 14.77 -2.04
C PRO A 209 12.76 14.15 -3.43
N ALA A 210 13.78 14.32 -4.28
CA ALA A 210 13.86 13.62 -5.56
C ALA A 210 14.27 12.17 -5.33
N VAL A 211 13.55 11.24 -5.95
CA VAL A 211 13.87 9.80 -5.91
C VAL A 211 14.34 9.37 -7.28
N THR A 212 15.54 8.79 -7.35
CA THR A 212 16.11 8.24 -8.58
C THR A 212 15.88 6.74 -8.60
N TRP A 213 15.42 6.25 -9.74
CA TRP A 213 15.13 4.85 -10.00
C TRP A 213 16.10 4.32 -11.05
N LYS A 214 16.67 3.15 -10.81
CA LYS A 214 17.40 2.40 -11.83
C LYS A 214 16.42 1.51 -12.58
N ILE A 215 16.29 1.76 -13.86
CA ILE A 215 15.33 1.07 -14.74
C ILE A 215 16.09 0.14 -15.67
N TYR A 216 15.60 -1.09 -15.75
CA TYR A 216 16.14 -2.14 -16.62
C TYR A 216 15.05 -2.55 -17.61
N ILE A 217 15.25 -2.24 -18.89
CA ILE A 217 14.27 -2.54 -19.95
C ILE A 217 14.73 -3.80 -20.66
N VAL A 218 14.05 -4.90 -20.42
CA VAL A 218 14.31 -6.20 -21.06
C VAL A 218 13.34 -6.37 -22.23
N PRO A 219 13.85 -6.46 -23.50
CA PRO A 219 12.97 -6.61 -24.64
C PRO A 219 12.22 -7.94 -24.65
N PRO A 220 11.06 -8.03 -25.33
CA PRO A 220 10.40 -9.30 -25.60
C PRO A 220 11.32 -10.26 -26.35
N ALA A 221 11.21 -11.58 -26.05
CA ALA A 221 11.93 -12.59 -26.79
C ALA A 221 11.49 -12.55 -28.27
N LYS A 222 12.44 -12.69 -29.19
CA LYS A 222 12.17 -12.74 -30.64
C LYS A 222 11.56 -14.07 -31.04
#